data_5e27c4833a20dd00dbe7d7a1f1018cc8
#
_entry.id   5e27c4833a20dd00dbe7d7a1f1018cc8
#
_cell.length_a   1.000
_cell.length_b   1.000
_cell.length_c   1.000
_cell.angle_alpha   90.00
_cell.angle_beta   90.00
_cell.angle_gamma   90.00
#
_symmetry.space_group_name_H-M   'P 1'
#
loop_
_entity.id
_entity.type
_entity.pdbx_description
1 polymer ?
#
loop_
_entity_poly.entity_id
_entity_poly.type
_entity_poly.pdbx_seq_one_letter_code
_entity_poly.pdbx_strand_id
1 'polypeptide(L)'
;MSLYVGLDVGTQSVKLVAYDPQDRAVVATIAAPMELISRDDGTREQQAQWWIDVIVHCFAQLDGEQRARVRGISVSGQQHGFVPVAADGSVTAPVKLWCDTSTALECDEIMDAVGGAAGSVAAAGNPIMAGYTASKLPWTRKHRPEAYAAMTTVMLPHDYINFWLTGERFAEVGDASGTGWLDVRTRQWSERMLSAVDAQRDLRDALPPLVDTGAVYALSDAAAQALNLPAGVRVTTGGGDNMMAAIGTGNVVPGRLTMSLGTSGTLFAYADHPVVDDEARWAAFCSSSGGWLPLFCTMNCPVAI
;
A
#
# COMPACT_ATOMS: atom_id res chain seq x y z
N MET A 1 4.12 8.08 30.33
CA MET A 1 5.06 7.91 29.19
C MET A 1 4.28 7.39 28.00
N SER A 2 4.54 7.88 26.80
CA SER A 2 3.78 7.51 25.58
C SER A 2 4.58 6.51 24.74
N LEU A 3 3.89 5.52 24.15
CA LEU A 3 4.45 4.64 23.14
C LEU A 3 3.81 4.92 21.78
N TYR A 4 4.59 4.77 20.73
CA TYR A 4 4.14 4.83 19.34
C TYR A 4 4.43 3.49 18.66
N VAL A 5 3.45 2.97 17.95
CA VAL A 5 3.51 1.65 17.31
C VAL A 5 3.61 1.83 15.80
N GLY A 6 4.63 1.23 15.21
CA GLY A 6 4.73 1.00 13.77
C GLY A 6 4.29 -0.44 13.45
N LEU A 7 3.38 -0.58 12.50
CA LEU A 7 3.01 -1.86 11.89
C LEU A 7 3.63 -1.95 10.51
N ASP A 8 4.35 -3.03 10.21
CA ASP A 8 4.81 -3.35 8.88
C ASP A 8 4.11 -4.63 8.40
N VAL A 9 3.17 -4.47 7.47
CA VAL A 9 2.31 -5.55 6.97
C VAL A 9 2.81 -5.97 5.59
N GLY A 10 3.81 -6.85 5.61
CA GLY A 10 4.42 -7.39 4.41
C GLY A 10 3.74 -8.65 3.89
N THR A 11 4.27 -9.21 2.82
CA THR A 11 3.74 -10.42 2.18
C THR A 11 3.94 -11.67 3.04
N GLN A 12 5.05 -11.78 3.76
CA GLN A 12 5.44 -12.99 4.51
C GLN A 12 5.23 -12.88 6.02
N SER A 13 5.06 -11.67 6.54
CA SER A 13 4.91 -11.44 7.97
C SER A 13 4.31 -10.07 8.26
N VAL A 14 3.71 -9.96 9.44
CA VAL A 14 3.45 -8.66 10.09
C VAL A 14 4.49 -8.45 11.17
N LYS A 15 5.06 -7.24 11.22
CA LYS A 15 5.95 -6.80 12.27
C LYS A 15 5.37 -5.62 13.02
N LEU A 16 5.39 -5.69 14.33
CA LEU A 16 5.03 -4.60 15.24
C LEU A 16 6.28 -4.10 15.94
N VAL A 17 6.49 -2.80 15.91
CA VAL A 17 7.57 -2.13 16.66
C VAL A 17 6.94 -1.10 17.59
N ALA A 18 7.19 -1.20 18.89
CA ALA A 18 6.79 -0.19 19.87
C ALA A 18 8.00 0.67 20.25
N TYR A 19 7.88 1.97 20.05
CA TYR A 19 8.93 2.96 20.28
C TYR A 19 8.56 3.92 21.41
N ASP A 20 9.50 4.11 22.33
CA ASP A 20 9.44 5.12 23.40
C ASP A 20 10.24 6.36 22.98
N PRO A 21 9.60 7.51 22.70
CA PRO A 21 10.31 8.70 22.27
C PRO A 21 11.08 9.39 23.40
N GLN A 22 10.74 9.16 24.65
CA GLN A 22 11.44 9.73 25.80
C GLN A 22 12.80 9.06 25.98
N ASP A 23 12.81 7.74 25.93
CA ASP A 23 14.03 6.94 26.05
C ASP A 23 14.76 6.79 24.70
N ARG A 24 14.12 7.22 23.60
CA ARG A 24 14.60 7.04 22.21
C ARG A 24 14.93 5.59 21.89
N ALA A 25 14.10 4.68 22.37
CA ALA A 25 14.34 3.25 22.30
C ALA A 25 13.17 2.47 21.74
N VAL A 26 13.46 1.41 21.02
CA VAL A 26 12.50 0.36 20.68
C VAL A 26 12.34 -0.52 21.93
N VAL A 27 11.13 -0.55 22.48
CA VAL A 27 10.83 -1.29 23.73
C VAL A 27 10.18 -2.66 23.47
N ALA A 28 9.66 -2.87 22.25
CA ALA A 28 9.18 -4.17 21.80
C ALA A 28 9.31 -4.31 20.29
N THR A 29 9.69 -5.50 19.83
CA THR A 29 9.61 -5.92 18.43
C THR A 29 8.97 -7.29 18.39
N ILE A 30 7.83 -7.39 17.70
CA ILE A 30 7.03 -8.62 17.59
C ILE A 30 6.84 -8.87 16.11
N ALA A 31 7.02 -10.10 15.67
CA ALA A 31 6.76 -10.51 14.31
C ALA A 31 6.00 -11.84 14.27
N ALA A 32 5.05 -11.95 13.36
CA ALA A 32 4.32 -13.17 13.13
C ALA A 32 4.20 -13.47 11.64
N PRO A 33 4.26 -14.73 11.23
CA PRO A 33 4.22 -15.13 9.82
C PRO A 33 2.84 -14.88 9.20
N MET A 34 2.84 -14.75 7.87
CA MET A 34 1.66 -14.57 7.05
C MET A 34 1.54 -15.69 6.03
N GLU A 35 0.33 -16.18 5.83
CA GLU A 35 0.05 -17.16 4.79
C GLU A 35 -0.01 -16.53 3.40
N LEU A 36 0.22 -17.34 2.36
CA LEU A 36 0.15 -16.94 0.96
C LEU A 36 -0.54 -18.03 0.14
N ILE A 37 -1.56 -17.65 -0.60
CA ILE A 37 -2.15 -18.48 -1.66
C ILE A 37 -1.27 -18.32 -2.90
N SER A 38 -0.63 -19.42 -3.31
CA SER A 38 0.25 -19.47 -4.48
C SER A 38 -0.22 -20.57 -5.43
N ARG A 39 -0.35 -20.24 -6.73
CA ARG A 39 -0.75 -21.18 -7.78
C ARG A 39 0.22 -21.11 -8.96
N ASP A 40 0.20 -22.13 -9.81
CA ASP A 40 1.10 -22.25 -10.97
C ASP A 40 0.76 -21.26 -12.10
N ASP A 41 -0.47 -20.73 -12.11
CA ASP A 41 -0.93 -19.72 -13.07
C ASP A 41 -0.41 -18.29 -12.77
N GLY A 42 0.46 -18.12 -11.79
CA GLY A 42 0.97 -16.84 -11.35
C GLY A 42 0.14 -16.16 -10.27
N THR A 43 -0.96 -16.78 -9.82
CA THR A 43 -1.80 -16.26 -8.74
C THR A 43 -1.01 -16.17 -7.43
N ARG A 44 -1.05 -14.98 -6.81
CA ARG A 44 -0.51 -14.69 -5.47
C ARG A 44 -1.53 -13.85 -4.72
N GLU A 45 -2.18 -14.47 -3.74
CA GLU A 45 -3.32 -13.87 -3.03
C GLU A 45 -3.20 -14.08 -1.51
N GLN A 46 -3.87 -13.19 -0.77
CA GLN A 46 -4.08 -13.31 0.67
C GLN A 46 -5.53 -13.01 1.02
N GLN A 47 -5.99 -13.54 2.16
CA GLN A 47 -7.24 -13.08 2.76
C GLN A 47 -6.94 -11.84 3.60
N ALA A 48 -7.68 -10.75 3.39
CA ALA A 48 -7.48 -9.53 4.17
C ALA A 48 -7.68 -9.75 5.68
N GLN A 49 -8.54 -10.71 6.06
CA GLN A 49 -8.75 -11.08 7.46
C GLN A 49 -7.48 -11.61 8.12
N TRP A 50 -6.60 -12.30 7.39
CA TRP A 50 -5.33 -12.79 7.96
C TRP A 50 -4.44 -11.65 8.46
N TRP A 51 -4.45 -10.50 7.77
CA TRP A 51 -3.70 -9.32 8.22
C TRP A 51 -4.21 -8.85 9.58
N ILE A 52 -5.53 -8.76 9.71
CA ILE A 52 -6.19 -8.31 10.94
C ILE A 52 -5.89 -9.29 12.09
N ASP A 53 -6.05 -10.60 11.86
CA ASP A 53 -5.82 -11.63 12.86
C ASP A 53 -4.37 -11.59 13.37
N VAL A 54 -3.40 -11.40 12.46
CA VAL A 54 -1.98 -11.32 12.83
C VAL A 54 -1.66 -10.00 13.53
N ILE A 55 -2.27 -8.87 13.13
CA ILE A 55 -2.13 -7.59 13.84
C ILE A 55 -2.65 -7.73 15.28
N VAL A 56 -3.84 -8.29 15.47
CA VAL A 56 -4.41 -8.54 16.80
C VAL A 56 -3.50 -9.45 17.62
N HIS A 57 -2.98 -10.52 17.02
CA HIS A 57 -2.02 -11.41 17.65
C HIS A 57 -0.75 -10.67 18.09
N CYS A 58 -0.19 -9.79 17.26
CA CYS A 58 0.99 -9.01 17.62
C CYS A 58 0.72 -8.06 18.79
N PHE A 59 -0.40 -7.36 18.80
CA PHE A 59 -0.78 -6.50 19.93
C PHE A 59 -1.01 -7.27 21.22
N ALA A 60 -1.52 -8.49 21.16
CA ALA A 60 -1.69 -9.35 22.32
C ALA A 60 -0.38 -9.75 23.01
N GLN A 61 0.76 -9.71 22.29
CA GLN A 61 2.09 -9.98 22.84
C GLN A 61 2.66 -8.80 23.65
N LEU A 62 2.15 -7.57 23.46
CA LEU A 62 2.49 -6.46 24.33
C LEU A 62 1.90 -6.71 25.71
N ASP A 63 2.64 -6.37 26.78
CA ASP A 63 2.07 -6.43 28.12
C ASP A 63 1.02 -5.33 28.37
N GLY A 64 0.29 -5.42 29.50
CA GLY A 64 -0.78 -4.48 29.82
C GLY A 64 -0.29 -3.05 30.03
N GLU A 65 0.92 -2.85 30.57
CA GLU A 65 1.51 -1.54 30.75
C GLU A 65 1.89 -0.92 29.42
N GLN A 66 2.51 -1.68 28.53
CA GLN A 66 2.87 -1.24 27.18
C GLN A 66 1.62 -0.81 26.41
N ARG A 67 0.56 -1.65 26.38
CA ARG A 67 -0.72 -1.31 25.71
C ARG A 67 -1.34 -0.04 26.27
N ALA A 68 -1.38 0.11 27.58
CA ALA A 68 -1.94 1.30 28.23
C ALA A 68 -1.19 2.60 27.88
N ARG A 69 0.06 2.50 27.43
CA ARG A 69 0.92 3.62 27.04
C ARG A 69 0.84 3.98 25.56
N VAL A 70 0.23 3.17 24.69
CA VAL A 70 0.11 3.45 23.25
C VAL A 70 -0.69 4.72 23.03
N ARG A 71 -0.17 5.63 22.20
CA ARG A 71 -0.81 6.92 21.85
C ARG A 71 -0.94 7.13 20.36
N GLY A 72 -0.18 6.38 19.55
CA GLY A 72 -0.25 6.50 18.10
C GLY A 72 0.15 5.20 17.41
N ILE A 73 -0.46 4.97 16.26
CA ILE A 73 -0.20 3.85 15.35
C ILE A 73 0.07 4.40 13.96
N SER A 74 1.02 3.81 13.25
CA SER A 74 1.26 4.06 11.83
C SER A 74 1.41 2.72 11.11
N VAL A 75 0.93 2.64 9.87
CA VAL A 75 0.96 1.43 9.05
C VAL A 75 1.92 1.61 7.88
N SER A 76 2.85 0.68 7.74
CA SER A 76 3.60 0.38 6.53
C SER A 76 2.96 -0.86 5.90
N GLY A 77 2.63 -0.85 4.62
CA GLY A 77 2.00 -2.00 3.97
C GLY A 77 2.62 -2.34 2.63
N GLN A 78 2.54 -3.63 2.26
CA GLN A 78 2.92 -4.07 0.92
C GLN A 78 2.13 -3.31 -0.13
N GLN A 79 2.82 -2.85 -1.18
CA GLN A 79 2.25 -2.01 -2.22
C GLN A 79 1.42 -2.79 -3.25
N HIS A 80 0.66 -2.07 -4.08
CA HIS A 80 0.00 -2.56 -5.31
C HIS A 80 -1.06 -3.65 -5.11
N GLY A 81 -1.38 -4.07 -3.89
CA GLY A 81 -2.44 -5.03 -3.63
C GLY A 81 -3.81 -4.48 -4.05
N PHE A 82 -4.72 -5.37 -4.45
CA PHE A 82 -6.08 -5.00 -4.85
C PHE A 82 -7.06 -5.54 -3.82
N VAL A 83 -7.60 -4.66 -2.98
CA VAL A 83 -8.57 -4.99 -1.93
C VAL A 83 -9.95 -4.49 -2.38
N PRO A 84 -10.81 -5.36 -2.94
CA PRO A 84 -12.17 -5.00 -3.32
C PRO A 84 -13.09 -5.02 -2.10
N VAL A 85 -13.67 -3.88 -1.74
CA VAL A 85 -14.46 -3.69 -0.53
C VAL A 85 -15.92 -3.35 -0.88
N ALA A 86 -16.86 -4.02 -0.25
CA ALA A 86 -18.30 -3.75 -0.37
C ALA A 86 -18.74 -2.54 0.47
N ALA A 87 -19.99 -2.13 0.34
CA ALA A 87 -20.54 -0.98 1.05
C ALA A 87 -20.51 -1.14 2.58
N ASP A 88 -20.70 -2.37 3.07
CA ASP A 88 -20.65 -2.72 4.49
C ASP A 88 -19.23 -2.86 5.06
N GLY A 89 -18.20 -2.70 4.22
CA GLY A 89 -16.79 -2.83 4.61
C GLY A 89 -16.22 -4.24 4.47
N SER A 90 -17.02 -5.22 4.08
CA SER A 90 -16.52 -6.59 3.82
C SER A 90 -15.68 -6.65 2.54
N VAL A 91 -14.65 -7.50 2.54
CA VAL A 91 -13.81 -7.75 1.35
C VAL A 91 -14.48 -8.79 0.47
N THR A 92 -14.72 -8.46 -0.80
CA THR A 92 -15.56 -9.27 -1.70
C THR A 92 -14.81 -10.44 -2.36
N ALA A 93 -13.46 -10.42 -2.35
CA ALA A 93 -12.62 -11.49 -2.90
C ALA A 93 -11.25 -11.52 -2.22
N PRO A 94 -10.50 -12.63 -2.30
CA PRO A 94 -9.10 -12.65 -1.90
C PRO A 94 -8.29 -11.55 -2.59
N VAL A 95 -7.39 -10.94 -1.85
CA VAL A 95 -6.58 -9.80 -2.30
C VAL A 95 -5.46 -10.28 -3.20
N LYS A 96 -5.44 -9.84 -4.45
CA LYS A 96 -4.30 -10.04 -5.36
C LYS A 96 -3.14 -9.13 -4.96
N LEU A 97 -1.96 -9.71 -4.80
CA LEU A 97 -0.78 -9.03 -4.27
C LEU A 97 0.08 -8.42 -5.40
N TRP A 98 1.11 -7.68 -5.02
CA TRP A 98 2.07 -7.06 -5.93
C TRP A 98 2.86 -8.08 -6.78
N CYS A 99 3.08 -9.28 -6.26
CA CYS A 99 3.75 -10.39 -6.93
C CYS A 99 2.81 -11.31 -7.72
N ASP A 100 1.52 -10.96 -7.83
CA ASP A 100 0.55 -11.67 -8.67
C ASP A 100 0.79 -11.29 -10.14
N THR A 101 1.05 -12.29 -10.98
CA THR A 101 1.27 -12.13 -12.42
C THR A 101 0.15 -12.73 -13.26
N SER A 102 -0.90 -13.26 -12.63
CA SER A 102 -2.04 -13.86 -13.33
C SER A 102 -2.89 -12.86 -14.12
N THR A 103 -2.61 -11.55 -13.97
CA THR A 103 -3.32 -10.45 -14.62
C THR A 103 -2.53 -9.83 -15.78
N ALA A 104 -1.55 -10.57 -16.33
CA ALA A 104 -0.68 -10.06 -17.39
C ALA A 104 -1.45 -9.67 -18.66
N LEU A 105 -2.46 -10.46 -19.06
CA LEU A 105 -3.29 -10.15 -20.23
C LEU A 105 -4.07 -8.84 -20.06
N GLU A 106 -4.66 -8.62 -18.89
CA GLU A 106 -5.38 -7.39 -18.59
C GLU A 106 -4.43 -6.18 -18.51
N CYS A 107 -3.19 -6.39 -18.07
CA CYS A 107 -2.16 -5.36 -18.12
C CYS A 107 -1.87 -4.94 -19.56
N ASP A 108 -1.68 -5.90 -20.46
CA ASP A 108 -1.43 -5.64 -21.89
C ASP A 108 -2.63 -4.92 -22.53
N GLU A 109 -3.87 -5.35 -22.24
CA GLU A 109 -5.10 -4.69 -22.73
C GLU A 109 -5.19 -3.21 -22.30
N ILE A 110 -4.86 -2.91 -21.05
CA ILE A 110 -4.85 -1.53 -20.56
C ILE A 110 -3.73 -0.73 -21.23
N MET A 111 -2.54 -1.32 -21.37
CA MET A 111 -1.41 -0.68 -22.04
C MET A 111 -1.72 -0.35 -23.51
N ASP A 112 -2.36 -1.25 -24.24
CA ASP A 112 -2.81 -1.02 -25.61
C ASP A 112 -3.84 0.12 -25.67
N ALA A 113 -4.81 0.16 -24.75
CA ALA A 113 -5.85 1.17 -24.70
C ALA A 113 -5.31 2.58 -24.44
N VAL A 114 -4.18 2.73 -23.71
CA VAL A 114 -3.58 4.05 -23.44
C VAL A 114 -2.52 4.45 -24.46
N GLY A 115 -2.18 3.58 -25.42
CA GLY A 115 -1.15 3.84 -26.45
C GLY A 115 0.26 3.42 -26.03
N GLY A 116 0.35 2.28 -25.32
CA GLY A 116 1.60 1.66 -24.89
C GLY A 116 2.27 2.37 -23.70
N ALA A 117 3.54 2.05 -23.48
CA ALA A 117 4.31 2.61 -22.36
C ALA A 117 4.35 4.14 -22.40
N ALA A 118 4.58 4.75 -23.57
CA ALA A 118 4.60 6.20 -23.71
C ALA A 118 3.24 6.85 -23.34
N GLY A 119 2.13 6.21 -23.73
CA GLY A 119 0.79 6.67 -23.39
C GLY A 119 0.49 6.58 -21.90
N SER A 120 0.93 5.50 -21.25
CA SER A 120 0.79 5.29 -19.80
C SER A 120 1.66 6.29 -19.02
N VAL A 121 2.93 6.48 -19.40
CA VAL A 121 3.82 7.50 -18.82
C VAL A 121 3.22 8.90 -18.98
N ALA A 122 2.67 9.22 -20.15
CA ALA A 122 2.00 10.51 -20.38
C ALA A 122 0.76 10.70 -19.48
N ALA A 123 0.02 9.62 -19.18
CA ALA A 123 -1.23 9.68 -18.41
C ALA A 123 -1.03 9.60 -16.90
N ALA A 124 -0.02 8.88 -16.41
CA ALA A 124 0.17 8.61 -14.98
C ALA A 124 1.61 8.75 -14.48
N GLY A 125 2.59 8.90 -15.36
CA GLY A 125 4.01 8.97 -15.00
C GLY A 125 4.73 7.62 -14.99
N ASN A 126 4.01 6.51 -15.11
CA ASN A 126 4.57 5.16 -15.12
C ASN A 126 3.92 4.29 -16.18
N PRO A 127 4.65 3.33 -16.79
CA PRO A 127 4.00 2.19 -17.42
C PRO A 127 3.39 1.30 -16.34
N ILE A 128 2.23 0.72 -16.59
CA ILE A 128 1.69 -0.30 -15.69
C ILE A 128 2.37 -1.65 -15.95
N MET A 129 2.50 -2.42 -14.88
CA MET A 129 2.96 -3.81 -14.90
C MET A 129 1.92 -4.71 -14.23
N ALA A 130 1.96 -6.02 -14.53
CA ALA A 130 1.01 -6.99 -13.97
C ALA A 130 0.92 -6.96 -12.44
N GLY A 131 2.01 -6.63 -11.75
CA GLY A 131 2.04 -6.43 -10.30
C GLY A 131 1.26 -5.22 -9.79
N TYR A 132 0.93 -4.24 -10.63
CA TYR A 132 0.20 -3.04 -10.22
C TYR A 132 -1.29 -3.31 -10.00
N THR A 133 -1.95 -2.44 -9.24
CA THR A 133 -3.38 -2.59 -8.88
C THR A 133 -4.28 -2.56 -10.11
N ALA A 134 -3.93 -1.76 -11.11
CA ALA A 134 -4.77 -1.47 -12.28
C ALA A 134 -5.24 -2.71 -13.03
N SER A 135 -4.36 -3.67 -13.32
CA SER A 135 -4.70 -4.88 -14.08
C SER A 135 -5.61 -5.85 -13.32
N LYS A 136 -5.62 -5.78 -11.99
CA LYS A 136 -6.38 -6.70 -11.13
C LYS A 136 -7.87 -6.42 -11.15
N LEU A 137 -8.28 -5.18 -11.45
CA LEU A 137 -9.69 -4.81 -11.54
C LEU A 137 -10.38 -5.46 -12.75
N PRO A 138 -9.92 -5.29 -14.01
CA PRO A 138 -10.55 -5.95 -15.17
C PRO A 138 -10.42 -7.48 -15.07
N TRP A 139 -9.32 -8.01 -14.50
CA TRP A 139 -9.22 -9.42 -14.20
C TRP A 139 -10.36 -9.86 -13.26
N THR A 140 -10.61 -9.13 -12.17
CA THR A 140 -11.69 -9.44 -11.23
C THR A 140 -13.05 -9.38 -11.91
N ARG A 141 -13.28 -8.39 -12.77
CA ARG A 141 -14.51 -8.30 -13.58
C ARG A 141 -14.75 -9.55 -14.45
N LYS A 142 -13.69 -10.08 -15.09
CA LYS A 142 -13.78 -11.25 -15.97
C LYS A 142 -13.92 -12.56 -15.20
N HIS A 143 -13.18 -12.73 -14.11
CA HIS A 143 -13.02 -14.02 -13.44
C HIS A 143 -13.81 -14.14 -12.13
N ARG A 144 -14.25 -13.00 -11.55
CA ARG A 144 -15.03 -12.92 -10.29
C ARG A 144 -16.13 -11.86 -10.40
N PRO A 145 -17.07 -12.01 -11.37
CA PRO A 145 -18.05 -10.97 -11.70
C PRO A 145 -18.95 -10.61 -10.52
N GLU A 146 -19.26 -11.55 -9.63
CA GLU A 146 -20.06 -11.28 -8.42
C GLU A 146 -19.28 -10.39 -7.43
N ALA A 147 -18.00 -10.67 -7.22
CA ALA A 147 -17.14 -9.86 -6.38
C ALA A 147 -16.94 -8.44 -6.93
N TYR A 148 -16.77 -8.33 -8.26
CA TYR A 148 -16.71 -7.04 -8.94
C TYR A 148 -18.03 -6.25 -8.81
N ALA A 149 -19.19 -6.90 -8.95
CA ALA A 149 -20.50 -6.27 -8.83
C ALA A 149 -20.77 -5.80 -7.38
N ALA A 150 -20.35 -6.56 -6.38
CA ALA A 150 -20.51 -6.20 -4.96
C ALA A 150 -19.53 -5.12 -4.48
N MET A 151 -18.42 -4.93 -5.19
CA MET A 151 -17.38 -3.97 -4.83
C MET A 151 -17.86 -2.53 -5.01
N THR A 152 -17.81 -1.74 -3.96
CA THR A 152 -18.08 -0.30 -3.96
C THR A 152 -16.82 0.54 -3.82
N THR A 153 -15.74 -0.03 -3.27
CA THR A 153 -14.48 0.69 -3.06
C THR A 153 -13.30 -0.23 -3.35
N VAL A 154 -12.26 0.31 -3.98
CA VAL A 154 -10.95 -0.33 -4.12
C VAL A 154 -9.99 0.32 -3.15
N MET A 155 -9.30 -0.49 -2.35
CA MET A 155 -8.26 -0.03 -1.44
C MET A 155 -6.93 -0.74 -1.72
N LEU A 156 -5.83 -0.12 -1.32
CA LEU A 156 -4.55 -0.80 -1.17
C LEU A 156 -4.49 -1.54 0.17
N PRO A 157 -3.56 -2.49 0.38
CA PRO A 157 -3.48 -3.22 1.64
C PRO A 157 -3.34 -2.31 2.86
N HIS A 158 -2.47 -1.31 2.79
CA HIS A 158 -2.26 -0.36 3.87
C HIS A 158 -3.51 0.52 4.12
N ASP A 159 -4.20 0.99 3.05
CA ASP A 159 -5.45 1.75 3.16
C ASP A 159 -6.56 0.93 3.83
N TYR A 160 -6.66 -0.36 3.49
CA TYR A 160 -7.63 -1.28 4.11
C TYR A 160 -7.37 -1.48 5.61
N ILE A 161 -6.09 -1.60 6.00
CA ILE A 161 -5.73 -1.72 7.42
C ILE A 161 -6.09 -0.42 8.16
N ASN A 162 -5.81 0.74 7.56
CA ASN A 162 -6.22 2.02 8.11
C ASN A 162 -7.74 2.15 8.21
N PHE A 163 -8.49 1.68 7.20
CA PHE A 163 -9.95 1.61 7.26
C PHE A 163 -10.43 0.74 8.42
N TRP A 164 -9.83 -0.43 8.64
CA TRP A 164 -10.16 -1.29 9.79
C TRP A 164 -9.84 -0.62 11.12
N LEU A 165 -8.72 0.11 11.21
CA LEU A 165 -8.32 0.82 12.42
C LEU A 165 -9.23 2.02 12.73
N THR A 166 -9.70 2.75 11.72
CA THR A 166 -10.33 4.07 11.90
C THR A 166 -11.82 4.11 11.54
N GLY A 167 -12.27 3.23 10.65
CA GLY A 167 -13.59 3.31 9.99
C GLY A 167 -13.64 4.27 8.81
N GLU A 168 -12.55 5.02 8.55
CA GLU A 168 -12.49 6.04 7.51
C GLU A 168 -11.88 5.49 6.22
N ARG A 169 -12.46 5.83 5.07
CA ARG A 169 -11.97 5.43 3.74
C ARG A 169 -11.16 6.56 3.13
N PHE A 170 -9.88 6.36 2.99
CA PHE A 170 -8.96 7.28 2.33
C PHE A 170 -7.83 6.50 1.63
N ALA A 171 -7.14 7.14 0.70
CA ALA A 171 -5.92 6.65 0.08
C ALA A 171 -4.78 7.65 0.30
N GLU A 172 -3.61 7.16 0.71
CA GLU A 172 -2.43 7.98 0.86
C GLU A 172 -1.70 8.09 -0.48
N VAL A 173 -1.29 9.30 -0.86
CA VAL A 173 -0.78 9.62 -2.21
C VAL A 173 0.47 8.83 -2.58
N GLY A 174 1.38 8.58 -1.62
CA GLY A 174 2.62 7.82 -1.85
C GLY A 174 2.33 6.40 -2.30
N ASP A 175 1.50 5.66 -1.54
CA ASP A 175 1.09 4.30 -1.88
C ASP A 175 0.16 4.28 -3.12
N ALA A 176 -0.78 5.23 -3.21
CA ALA A 176 -1.69 5.38 -4.35
C ALA A 176 -0.95 5.56 -5.68
N SER A 177 0.25 6.14 -5.69
CA SER A 177 1.08 6.28 -6.90
C SER A 177 1.50 4.95 -7.51
N GLY A 178 1.45 3.86 -6.75
CA GLY A 178 1.68 2.48 -7.21
C GLY A 178 0.47 1.77 -7.78
N THR A 179 -0.69 2.42 -7.84
CA THR A 179 -1.92 1.81 -8.39
C THR A 179 -1.89 1.63 -9.90
N GLY A 180 -1.17 2.48 -10.62
CA GLY A 180 -1.16 2.59 -12.07
C GLY A 180 -2.22 3.54 -12.64
N TRP A 181 -3.07 4.12 -11.79
CA TRP A 181 -4.09 5.12 -12.20
C TRP A 181 -4.03 6.46 -11.48
N LEU A 182 -3.00 6.72 -10.65
CA LEU A 182 -2.72 8.06 -10.12
C LEU A 182 -1.69 8.75 -11.03
N ASP A 183 -1.96 9.97 -11.47
CA ASP A 183 -0.94 10.80 -12.10
C ASP A 183 -0.01 11.38 -11.03
N VAL A 184 1.22 10.91 -11.02
CA VAL A 184 2.24 11.30 -10.01
C VAL A 184 2.63 12.76 -10.08
N ARG A 185 2.41 13.44 -11.21
CA ARG A 185 2.74 14.87 -11.38
C ARG A 185 1.74 15.75 -10.66
N THR A 186 0.45 15.43 -10.82
CA THR A 186 -0.68 16.21 -10.28
C THR A 186 -1.14 15.70 -8.92
N ARG A 187 -0.76 14.44 -8.56
CA ARG A 187 -1.25 13.72 -7.38
C ARG A 187 -2.77 13.57 -7.38
N GLN A 188 -3.34 13.33 -8.55
CA GLN A 188 -4.77 13.13 -8.75
C GLN A 188 -5.01 11.82 -9.51
N TRP A 189 -6.18 11.25 -9.37
CA TRP A 189 -6.60 10.12 -10.17
C TRP A 189 -6.64 10.50 -11.66
N SER A 190 -5.97 9.73 -12.50
CA SER A 190 -5.89 9.96 -13.96
C SER A 190 -7.14 9.44 -14.65
N GLU A 191 -8.01 10.33 -15.12
CA GLU A 191 -9.23 9.95 -15.83
C GLU A 191 -8.93 9.08 -17.05
N ARG A 192 -7.84 9.35 -17.77
CA ARG A 192 -7.42 8.56 -18.92
C ARG A 192 -7.08 7.12 -18.52
N MET A 193 -6.36 6.93 -17.42
CA MET A 193 -6.03 5.59 -16.92
C MET A 193 -7.26 4.88 -16.38
N LEU A 194 -8.10 5.55 -15.62
CA LEU A 194 -9.34 4.97 -15.09
C LEU A 194 -10.27 4.48 -16.20
N SER A 195 -10.44 5.28 -17.27
CA SER A 195 -11.25 4.90 -18.44
C SER A 195 -10.65 3.72 -19.22
N ALA A 196 -9.31 3.57 -19.25
CA ALA A 196 -8.65 2.44 -19.88
C ALA A 196 -8.77 1.16 -19.05
N VAL A 197 -8.78 1.27 -17.73
CA VAL A 197 -8.97 0.14 -16.81
C VAL A 197 -10.41 -0.38 -16.86
N ASP A 198 -11.40 0.53 -16.86
CA ASP A 198 -12.80 0.16 -16.98
C ASP A 198 -13.61 1.24 -17.70
N ALA A 199 -13.93 0.98 -18.95
CA ALA A 199 -14.75 1.87 -19.77
C ALA A 199 -16.27 1.76 -19.46
N GLN A 200 -16.69 0.78 -18.66
CA GLN A 200 -18.11 0.52 -18.37
C GLN A 200 -18.59 1.13 -17.04
N ARG A 201 -17.65 1.44 -16.15
CA ARG A 201 -17.92 2.00 -14.82
C ARG A 201 -17.10 3.24 -14.59
N ASP A 202 -17.71 4.30 -14.04
CA ASP A 202 -16.94 5.41 -13.51
C ASP A 202 -16.22 4.96 -12.22
N LEU A 203 -14.92 4.68 -12.34
CA LEU A 203 -14.12 4.20 -11.22
C LEU A 203 -13.88 5.28 -10.16
N ARG A 204 -14.12 6.56 -10.44
CA ARG A 204 -13.98 7.64 -9.42
C ARG A 204 -14.89 7.40 -8.23
N ASP A 205 -16.08 6.82 -8.46
CA ASP A 205 -17.02 6.46 -7.40
C ASP A 205 -16.53 5.29 -6.52
N ALA A 206 -15.58 4.51 -7.03
CA ALA A 206 -15.01 3.37 -6.34
C ALA A 206 -13.62 3.65 -5.73
N LEU A 207 -13.08 4.85 -5.87
CA LEU A 207 -11.80 5.20 -5.29
C LEU A 207 -12.01 6.06 -4.04
N PRO A 208 -11.26 5.76 -2.95
CA PRO A 208 -11.31 6.59 -1.77
C PRO A 208 -10.73 7.99 -2.04
N PRO A 209 -11.11 9.02 -1.28
CA PRO A 209 -10.51 10.33 -1.37
C PRO A 209 -9.01 10.27 -1.09
N LEU A 210 -8.23 10.97 -1.90
CA LEU A 210 -6.80 11.14 -1.66
C LEU A 210 -6.58 12.09 -0.48
N VAL A 211 -5.68 11.72 0.41
CA VAL A 211 -5.34 12.54 1.58
C VAL A 211 -3.86 12.91 1.57
N ASP A 212 -3.59 14.08 2.12
CA ASP A 212 -2.23 14.58 2.27
C ASP A 212 -1.47 13.79 3.35
N THR A 213 -0.17 13.76 3.17
CA THR A 213 0.79 13.24 4.14
C THR A 213 0.61 13.90 5.50
N GLY A 214 0.58 13.07 6.54
CA GLY A 214 0.51 13.53 7.93
C GLY A 214 -0.91 13.79 8.46
N ALA A 215 -1.96 13.47 7.71
CA ALA A 215 -3.31 13.43 8.26
C ALA A 215 -3.39 12.39 9.40
N VAL A 216 -4.18 12.70 10.41
CA VAL A 216 -4.29 11.92 11.65
C VAL A 216 -5.75 11.67 11.97
N TYR A 217 -6.09 10.42 12.19
CA TYR A 217 -7.43 9.94 12.50
C TYR A 217 -7.52 9.40 13.93
N ALA A 218 -8.71 9.22 14.43
CA ALA A 218 -8.94 8.53 15.69
C ALA A 218 -8.97 7.01 15.46
N LEU A 219 -8.38 6.24 16.38
CA LEU A 219 -8.63 4.80 16.44
C LEU A 219 -10.12 4.57 16.76
N SER A 220 -10.81 3.71 16.00
CA SER A 220 -12.21 3.38 16.24
C SER A 220 -12.37 2.58 17.53
N ASP A 221 -13.56 2.68 18.16
CA ASP A 221 -13.85 1.92 19.37
C ASP A 221 -13.75 0.40 19.15
N ALA A 222 -14.18 -0.07 17.97
CA ALA A 222 -14.09 -1.48 17.59
C ALA A 222 -12.63 -1.97 17.50
N ALA A 223 -11.76 -1.21 16.85
CA ALA A 223 -10.33 -1.54 16.76
C ALA A 223 -9.65 -1.40 18.14
N ALA A 224 -9.97 -0.37 18.91
CA ALA A 224 -9.46 -0.20 20.27
C ALA A 224 -9.81 -1.40 21.17
N GLN A 225 -11.04 -1.89 21.08
CA GLN A 225 -11.46 -3.10 21.78
C GLN A 225 -10.71 -4.35 21.29
N ALA A 226 -10.62 -4.56 19.99
CA ALA A 226 -9.95 -5.72 19.41
C ALA A 226 -8.45 -5.77 19.76
N LEU A 227 -7.79 -4.61 19.83
CA LEU A 227 -6.37 -4.47 20.16
C LEU A 227 -6.11 -4.32 21.68
N ASN A 228 -7.16 -4.22 22.48
CA ASN A 228 -7.11 -3.92 23.92
C ASN A 228 -6.25 -2.67 24.21
N LEU A 229 -6.57 -1.58 23.51
CA LEU A 229 -5.91 -0.28 23.62
C LEU A 229 -6.81 0.76 24.30
N PRO A 230 -6.24 1.79 24.94
CA PRO A 230 -7.02 2.86 25.52
C PRO A 230 -7.71 3.72 24.45
N ALA A 231 -8.76 4.42 24.85
CA ALA A 231 -9.38 5.44 24.01
C ALA A 231 -8.40 6.58 23.68
N GLY A 232 -8.60 7.25 22.53
CA GLY A 232 -7.84 8.43 22.15
C GLY A 232 -6.49 8.13 21.46
N VAL A 233 -6.21 6.87 21.14
CA VAL A 233 -5.07 6.51 20.26
C VAL A 233 -5.28 7.13 18.88
N ARG A 234 -4.24 7.66 18.30
CA ARG A 234 -4.25 8.30 16.98
C ARG A 234 -3.66 7.34 15.93
N VAL A 235 -4.20 7.38 14.73
CA VAL A 235 -3.73 6.63 13.57
C VAL A 235 -3.30 7.63 12.51
N THR A 236 -2.04 7.54 12.05
CA THR A 236 -1.56 8.37 10.94
C THR A 236 -1.84 7.68 9.62
N THR A 237 -1.76 8.42 8.51
CA THR A 237 -1.95 7.85 7.16
C THR A 237 -1.03 6.67 6.87
N GLY A 238 0.19 6.65 7.41
CA GLY A 238 1.17 5.64 7.02
C GLY A 238 1.54 5.73 5.55
N GLY A 239 1.77 4.59 4.89
CA GLY A 239 2.09 4.51 3.46
C GLY A 239 2.56 3.13 3.02
N GLY A 240 2.91 3.01 1.74
CA GLY A 240 3.56 1.83 1.20
C GLY A 240 4.94 1.56 1.82
N ASP A 241 5.37 0.31 1.81
CA ASP A 241 6.59 -0.15 2.49
C ASP A 241 7.85 0.64 2.07
N ASN A 242 8.05 0.90 0.78
CA ASN A 242 9.20 1.68 0.30
C ASN A 242 9.13 3.15 0.74
N MET A 243 7.93 3.75 0.79
CA MET A 243 7.71 5.13 1.26
C MET A 243 8.01 5.24 2.75
N MET A 244 7.55 4.25 3.54
CA MET A 244 7.81 4.21 4.98
C MET A 244 9.28 3.89 5.28
N ALA A 245 9.93 3.04 4.47
CA ALA A 245 11.37 2.82 4.55
C ALA A 245 12.18 4.08 4.25
N ALA A 246 11.74 4.91 3.29
CA ALA A 246 12.35 6.21 3.02
C ALA A 246 12.30 7.13 4.25
N ILE A 247 11.14 7.22 4.90
CA ILE A 247 10.97 8.00 6.14
C ILE A 247 11.87 7.44 7.24
N GLY A 248 11.83 6.12 7.46
CA GLY A 248 12.61 5.44 8.50
C GLY A 248 14.13 5.57 8.35
N THR A 249 14.63 5.70 7.12
CA THR A 249 16.06 5.91 6.81
C THR A 249 16.42 7.40 6.68
N GLY A 250 15.48 8.31 6.91
CA GLY A 250 15.67 9.75 6.79
C GLY A 250 15.84 10.25 5.35
N ASN A 251 15.40 9.47 4.37
CA ASN A 251 15.40 9.85 2.94
C ASN A 251 14.15 10.69 2.62
N VAL A 252 14.08 11.86 3.24
CA VAL A 252 12.96 12.82 3.17
C VAL A 252 13.41 14.20 2.72
N VAL A 253 14.65 14.30 2.24
CA VAL A 253 15.24 15.52 1.68
C VAL A 253 16.11 15.16 0.48
N PRO A 254 16.29 16.05 -0.51
CA PRO A 254 17.17 15.81 -1.66
C PRO A 254 18.60 15.46 -1.24
N GLY A 255 19.28 14.65 -2.06
CA GLY A 255 20.68 14.28 -1.86
C GLY A 255 20.89 13.03 -1.01
N ARG A 256 19.84 12.37 -0.58
CA ARG A 256 19.90 11.05 0.09
C ARG A 256 19.42 9.95 -0.83
N LEU A 257 20.08 8.80 -0.71
CA LEU A 257 19.76 7.59 -1.44
C LEU A 257 19.60 6.45 -0.44
N THR A 258 18.53 5.69 -0.58
CA THR A 258 18.34 4.45 0.18
C THR A 258 18.46 3.27 -0.78
N MET A 259 19.22 2.27 -0.36
CA MET A 259 19.36 1.00 -1.05
C MET A 259 18.94 -0.12 -0.11
N SER A 260 17.98 -0.91 -0.53
CA SER A 260 17.57 -2.14 0.16
C SER A 260 18.01 -3.33 -0.68
N LEU A 261 18.85 -4.20 -0.11
CA LEU A 261 19.42 -5.34 -0.78
C LEU A 261 18.95 -6.62 -0.10
N GLY A 262 18.18 -7.42 -0.82
CA GLY A 262 17.70 -8.73 -0.44
C GLY A 262 17.73 -9.67 -1.65
N THR A 263 16.83 -10.59 -1.79
CA THR A 263 16.64 -11.41 -3.01
C THR A 263 16.31 -10.52 -4.21
N SER A 264 15.51 -9.47 -3.99
CA SER A 264 15.37 -8.32 -4.87
C SER A 264 16.10 -7.12 -4.29
N GLY A 265 16.32 -6.09 -5.10
CA GLY A 265 16.91 -4.83 -4.66
C GLY A 265 16.04 -3.65 -5.02
N THR A 266 15.92 -2.68 -4.12
CA THR A 266 15.31 -1.38 -4.42
C THR A 266 16.31 -0.27 -4.15
N LEU A 267 16.29 0.74 -5.03
CA LEU A 267 17.08 1.95 -4.92
C LEU A 267 16.14 3.13 -5.09
N PHE A 268 16.05 4.02 -4.12
CA PHE A 268 15.18 5.17 -4.20
C PHE A 268 15.77 6.41 -3.54
N ALA A 269 15.36 7.57 -4.05
CA ALA A 269 15.81 8.87 -3.57
C ALA A 269 14.62 9.82 -3.44
N TYR A 270 14.67 10.71 -2.45
CA TYR A 270 13.69 11.77 -2.33
C TYR A 270 13.95 12.89 -3.35
N ALA A 271 12.88 13.38 -3.98
CA ALA A 271 12.88 14.56 -4.82
C ALA A 271 11.77 15.54 -4.38
N ASP A 272 11.99 16.84 -4.56
CA ASP A 272 11.03 17.91 -4.27
C ASP A 272 10.13 18.29 -5.48
N HIS A 273 10.32 17.58 -6.59
CA HIS A 273 9.55 17.72 -7.83
C HIS A 273 9.32 16.33 -8.46
N PRO A 274 8.31 16.16 -9.36
CA PRO A 274 8.08 14.88 -10.02
C PRO A 274 9.29 14.51 -10.91
N VAL A 275 9.76 13.27 -10.75
CA VAL A 275 10.85 12.71 -11.55
C VAL A 275 10.30 11.56 -12.39
N VAL A 276 9.85 11.91 -13.58
CA VAL A 276 9.28 10.96 -14.55
C VAL A 276 10.34 10.64 -15.61
N ASP A 277 10.44 9.38 -15.97
CA ASP A 277 11.33 8.89 -17.02
C ASP A 277 10.52 8.44 -18.23
N ASP A 278 10.70 9.13 -19.35
CA ASP A 278 10.02 8.82 -20.61
C ASP A 278 10.42 7.44 -21.18
N GLU A 279 11.60 6.93 -20.79
CA GLU A 279 12.07 5.58 -21.15
C GLU A 279 11.67 4.51 -20.12
N ALA A 280 11.00 4.91 -19.04
CA ALA A 280 10.49 4.02 -18.00
C ALA A 280 11.55 3.12 -17.33
N ARG A 281 12.78 3.63 -17.17
CA ARG A 281 13.89 2.90 -16.50
C ARG A 281 13.71 2.83 -14.99
N TRP A 282 12.96 3.76 -14.39
CA TRP A 282 12.56 3.76 -13.00
C TRP A 282 11.09 4.12 -12.86
N ALA A 283 10.52 3.74 -11.72
CA ALA A 283 9.16 4.12 -11.36
C ALA A 283 9.13 5.51 -10.72
N ALA A 284 8.24 6.36 -11.19
CA ALA A 284 7.99 7.67 -10.62
C ALA A 284 6.90 7.55 -9.54
N PHE A 285 7.29 7.48 -8.27
CA PHE A 285 6.34 7.43 -7.15
C PHE A 285 6.28 8.76 -6.42
N CYS A 286 5.16 8.99 -5.72
CA CYS A 286 5.06 10.02 -4.70
C CYS A 286 5.67 9.51 -3.39
N SER A 287 6.17 10.44 -2.57
CA SER A 287 6.67 10.13 -1.23
C SER A 287 5.58 10.37 -0.19
N SER A 288 5.47 9.50 0.80
CA SER A 288 4.63 9.73 1.98
C SER A 288 5.21 10.80 2.94
N SER A 289 6.24 11.54 2.53
CA SER A 289 6.77 12.72 3.22
C SER A 289 6.53 14.04 2.49
N GLY A 290 5.67 14.05 1.46
CA GLY A 290 5.22 15.25 0.76
C GLY A 290 5.93 15.55 -0.57
N GLY A 291 7.03 14.85 -0.92
CA GLY A 291 7.74 14.96 -2.20
C GLY A 291 7.46 13.80 -3.15
N TRP A 292 8.46 13.43 -3.92
CA TRP A 292 8.46 12.27 -4.82
C TRP A 292 9.57 11.30 -4.45
N LEU A 293 9.40 10.06 -4.86
CA LEU A 293 10.31 8.96 -4.56
C LEU A 293 10.57 8.14 -5.83
N PRO A 294 11.35 8.68 -6.82
CA PRO A 294 11.77 7.85 -7.94
C PRO A 294 12.47 6.59 -7.42
N LEU A 295 12.03 5.44 -7.93
CA LEU A 295 12.42 4.13 -7.43
C LEU A 295 12.86 3.22 -8.58
N PHE A 296 14.01 2.61 -8.42
CA PHE A 296 14.50 1.53 -9.25
C PHE A 296 14.38 0.20 -8.49
N CYS A 297 13.87 -0.83 -9.16
CA CYS A 297 13.73 -2.17 -8.59
C CYS A 297 14.43 -3.20 -9.48
N THR A 298 15.14 -4.15 -8.87
CA THR A 298 15.70 -5.31 -9.53
C THR A 298 15.23 -6.59 -8.86
N MET A 299 14.84 -7.58 -9.67
CA MET A 299 14.28 -8.86 -9.19
C MET A 299 15.34 -9.84 -8.71
N ASN A 300 16.62 -9.68 -9.09
CA ASN A 300 17.69 -10.67 -8.88
C ASN A 300 18.96 -10.01 -8.32
N CYS A 301 18.84 -9.29 -7.22
CA CYS A 301 19.94 -8.50 -6.66
C CYS A 301 21.18 -9.32 -6.24
N PRO A 302 21.07 -10.51 -5.59
CA PRO A 302 22.25 -11.26 -5.16
C PRO A 302 22.96 -12.04 -6.26
N VAL A 303 22.33 -12.25 -7.42
CA VAL A 303 22.87 -13.04 -8.55
C VAL A 303 23.68 -12.17 -9.51
N ALA A 304 23.62 -10.86 -9.35
CA ALA A 304 24.31 -9.89 -10.21
C ALA A 304 25.66 -9.40 -9.63
N ILE A 305 26.12 -9.98 -8.50
CA ILE A 305 27.40 -9.65 -7.86
C ILE A 305 28.39 -10.80 -8.04
#